data_ac53bd7e791709b0d0351864f51e909e
#
_entry.id   ac53bd7e791709b0d0351864f51e909e
#
_cell.length_a   1.000
_cell.length_b   1.000
_cell.length_c   1.000
_cell.angle_alpha   90.00
_cell.angle_beta   90.00
_cell.angle_gamma   90.00
#
_symmetry.space_group_name_H-M   'P 1'
#
loop_
_entity.id
_entity.type
_entity.pdbx_description
1 polymer ?
#
loop_
_entity_poly.entity_id
_entity_poly.type
_entity_poly.pdbx_seq_one_letter_code
_entity_poly.pdbx_strand_id
1 'polypeptide(L)'
;FDMLTFTIGSGDDEYRTAGVETMEAIREFQILHPEVGTTLGLSNISFGLDQKARIYLNSIYLDHCVRAGLTSAIVNVKHIIPLNKISTEDRAACDNLIFNNHEKGDPLFAFIEHFSTVEAQEEQTDEEYQNMPALEKVQMLLMDGDKDRLLPLVEELRHTVNPEIIVNEWLIDGMKIIGELFGSGQMQLPFVLQSAETMKATVDALNPYLPKQEKESETTLIIGTVKGDV
;
A
#
# COMPACT_ATOMS: atom_id res chain seq x y z
N PHE A 1 -0.69 8.17 23.51
CA PHE A 1 0.70 8.05 24.00
C PHE A 1 1.66 7.93 22.80
N ASP A 2 2.76 8.73 22.76
CA ASP A 2 3.76 8.65 21.69
C ASP A 2 4.82 7.59 22.04
N MET A 3 4.89 6.57 21.18
CA MET A 3 5.82 5.45 21.30
C MET A 3 7.07 5.81 20.51
N LEU A 4 8.09 6.33 21.18
CA LEU A 4 9.33 6.71 20.53
C LEU A 4 10.07 5.50 19.96
N THR A 5 10.57 5.60 18.72
CA THR A 5 11.51 4.64 18.14
C THR A 5 12.80 5.31 17.71
N PHE A 6 13.90 4.57 17.76
CA PHE A 6 15.21 4.98 17.25
C PHE A 6 15.52 4.29 15.93
N THR A 7 16.48 4.85 15.19
CA THR A 7 16.84 4.32 13.88
C THR A 7 17.67 3.04 13.99
N ILE A 8 17.28 2.01 13.24
CA ILE A 8 18.09 0.80 13.03
C ILE A 8 19.01 0.93 11.81
N GLY A 9 18.89 2.04 11.07
CA GLY A 9 19.70 2.33 9.88
C GLY A 9 21.03 3.05 10.14
N SER A 10 21.31 3.45 11.39
CA SER A 10 22.53 4.17 11.74
C SER A 10 23.77 3.28 11.86
N GLY A 11 23.58 1.99 12.09
CA GLY A 11 24.66 1.05 12.40
C GLY A 11 25.17 1.14 13.84
N ASP A 12 24.55 1.94 14.69
CA ASP A 12 24.87 2.04 16.10
C ASP A 12 24.35 0.81 16.84
N ASP A 13 25.23 0.11 17.54
CA ASP A 13 24.91 -1.15 18.25
C ASP A 13 23.85 -0.95 19.33
N GLU A 14 23.77 0.25 19.95
CA GLU A 14 22.77 0.59 20.97
C GLU A 14 21.33 0.54 20.42
N TYR A 15 21.15 0.83 19.11
CA TYR A 15 19.80 0.94 18.51
C TYR A 15 19.42 -0.22 17.60
N ARG A 16 20.26 -1.25 17.48
CA ARG A 16 20.00 -2.40 16.58
C ARG A 16 18.69 -3.14 16.88
N THR A 17 18.25 -3.14 18.14
CA THR A 17 17.03 -3.80 18.60
C THR A 17 15.84 -2.83 18.77
N ALA A 18 16.02 -1.53 18.48
CA ALA A 18 15.02 -0.51 18.71
C ALA A 18 13.67 -0.82 18.02
N GLY A 19 13.68 -1.45 16.84
CA GLY A 19 12.47 -1.87 16.14
C GLY A 19 11.65 -2.87 16.95
N VAL A 20 12.30 -3.92 17.46
CA VAL A 20 11.66 -4.96 18.28
C VAL A 20 11.20 -4.38 19.61
N GLU A 21 12.03 -3.62 20.29
CA GLU A 21 11.72 -3.01 21.58
C GLU A 21 10.51 -2.09 21.51
N THR A 22 10.40 -1.28 20.45
CA THR A 22 9.23 -0.44 20.23
C THR A 22 7.96 -1.27 20.01
N MET A 23 8.02 -2.34 19.22
CA MET A 23 6.86 -3.22 19.01
C MET A 23 6.43 -3.92 20.30
N GLU A 24 7.38 -4.38 21.12
CA GLU A 24 7.10 -4.98 22.42
C GLU A 24 6.49 -3.97 23.38
N ALA A 25 7.04 -2.75 23.45
CA ALA A 25 6.49 -1.68 24.25
C ALA A 25 5.04 -1.31 23.84
N ILE A 26 4.74 -1.27 22.52
CA ILE A 26 3.38 -1.06 22.03
C ILE A 26 2.45 -2.17 22.53
N ARG A 27 2.88 -3.43 22.43
CA ARG A 27 2.08 -4.59 22.85
C ARG A 27 1.80 -4.58 24.36
N GLU A 28 2.83 -4.35 25.16
CA GLU A 28 2.68 -4.26 26.61
C GLU A 28 1.79 -3.10 27.03
N PHE A 29 1.97 -1.93 26.39
CA PHE A 29 1.17 -0.74 26.66
C PHE A 29 -0.32 -0.99 26.37
N GLN A 30 -0.65 -1.65 25.27
CA GLN A 30 -2.03 -1.99 24.91
C GLN A 30 -2.67 -2.99 25.89
N ILE A 31 -1.88 -3.90 26.46
CA ILE A 31 -2.35 -4.83 27.50
C ILE A 31 -2.65 -4.09 28.81
N LEU A 32 -1.78 -3.15 29.19
CA LEU A 32 -1.89 -2.42 30.46
C LEU A 32 -2.92 -1.27 30.40
N HIS A 33 -3.08 -0.66 29.22
CA HIS A 33 -3.87 0.55 28.99
C HIS A 33 -4.71 0.45 27.71
N PRO A 34 -5.62 -0.53 27.59
CA PRO A 34 -6.38 -0.78 26.36
C PRO A 34 -7.27 0.39 25.91
N GLU A 35 -7.60 1.30 26.83
CA GLU A 35 -8.41 2.49 26.57
C GLU A 35 -7.59 3.68 26.02
N VAL A 36 -6.24 3.59 26.00
CA VAL A 36 -5.37 4.67 25.57
C VAL A 36 -4.81 4.39 24.20
N GLY A 37 -5.03 5.32 23.26
CA GLY A 37 -4.43 5.24 21.93
C GLY A 37 -2.92 5.49 21.94
N THR A 38 -2.22 4.79 21.03
CA THR A 38 -0.77 4.96 20.81
C THR A 38 -0.51 5.61 19.46
N THR A 39 0.56 6.41 19.36
CA THR A 39 1.06 6.96 18.10
C THR A 39 2.55 6.74 17.96
N LEU A 40 3.05 6.80 16.75
CA LEU A 40 4.48 6.60 16.45
C LEU A 40 4.91 7.49 15.30
N GLY A 41 6.03 8.22 15.49
CA GLY A 41 6.77 8.84 14.39
C GLY A 41 7.53 7.79 13.58
N LEU A 42 6.85 7.15 12.62
CA LEU A 42 7.32 5.93 11.95
C LEU A 42 8.67 6.08 11.26
N SER A 43 8.91 7.20 10.58
CA SER A 43 10.09 7.38 9.72
C SER A 43 11.42 7.42 10.47
N ASN A 44 11.41 7.53 11.81
CA ASN A 44 12.63 7.47 12.61
C ASN A 44 13.34 6.13 12.48
N ILE A 45 12.59 5.00 12.37
CA ILE A 45 13.18 3.65 12.26
C ILE A 45 14.19 3.52 11.11
N SER A 46 13.95 4.23 10.02
CA SER A 46 14.71 4.15 8.78
C SER A 46 15.65 5.34 8.52
N PHE A 47 15.80 6.24 9.50
CA PHE A 47 16.65 7.42 9.35
C PHE A 47 18.10 7.00 9.04
N GLY A 48 18.71 7.65 8.04
CA GLY A 48 20.08 7.36 7.61
C GLY A 48 20.18 6.39 6.43
N LEU A 49 19.09 5.68 6.07
CA LEU A 49 19.03 4.81 4.91
C LEU A 49 18.67 5.57 3.64
N ASP A 50 18.93 4.95 2.48
CA ASP A 50 18.50 5.46 1.18
C ASP A 50 16.97 5.65 1.10
N GLN A 51 16.51 6.67 0.38
CA GLN A 51 15.11 7.07 0.35
C GLN A 51 14.17 5.97 -0.16
N LYS A 52 14.60 5.18 -1.16
CA LYS A 52 13.81 4.08 -1.71
C LYS A 52 13.70 2.92 -0.70
N ALA A 53 14.84 2.49 -0.15
CA ALA A 53 14.89 1.45 0.87
C ALA A 53 14.01 1.79 2.10
N ARG A 54 13.93 3.09 2.46
CA ARG A 54 13.08 3.58 3.54
C ARG A 54 11.59 3.34 3.29
N ILE A 55 11.13 3.42 2.04
CA ILE A 55 9.72 3.16 1.68
C ILE A 55 9.33 1.73 2.05
N TYR A 56 10.16 0.76 1.69
CA TYR A 56 9.94 -0.65 2.01
C TYR A 56 10.00 -0.90 3.51
N LEU A 57 11.07 -0.45 4.16
CA LEU A 57 11.26 -0.64 5.60
C LEU A 57 10.12 -0.02 6.42
N ASN A 58 9.72 1.21 6.11
CA ASN A 58 8.63 1.90 6.79
C ASN A 58 7.30 1.16 6.61
N SER A 59 7.02 0.65 5.41
CA SER A 59 5.77 -0.04 5.11
C SER A 59 5.63 -1.34 5.87
N ILE A 60 6.71 -2.13 5.93
CA ILE A 60 6.74 -3.40 6.67
C ILE A 60 6.74 -3.15 8.19
N TYR A 61 7.52 -2.18 8.66
CA TYR A 61 7.54 -1.84 10.07
C TYR A 61 6.20 -1.31 10.57
N LEU A 62 5.48 -0.53 9.75
CA LEU A 62 4.12 -0.09 10.07
C LEU A 62 3.18 -1.29 10.26
N ASP A 63 3.22 -2.28 9.38
CA ASP A 63 2.41 -3.49 9.51
C ASP A 63 2.70 -4.24 10.83
N HIS A 64 3.98 -4.41 11.17
CA HIS A 64 4.36 -5.02 12.44
C HIS A 64 3.88 -4.23 13.66
N CYS A 65 4.00 -2.90 13.64
CA CYS A 65 3.52 -2.04 14.73
C CYS A 65 2.00 -2.09 14.86
N VAL A 66 1.25 -2.07 13.75
CA VAL A 66 -0.21 -2.21 13.75
C VAL A 66 -0.62 -3.56 14.34
N ARG A 67 0.05 -4.65 13.97
CA ARG A 67 -0.20 -5.98 14.55
C ARG A 67 0.17 -6.06 16.04
N ALA A 68 1.11 -5.22 16.49
CA ALA A 68 1.45 -5.09 17.91
C ALA A 68 0.40 -4.29 18.70
N GLY A 69 -0.51 -3.54 18.04
CA GLY A 69 -1.57 -2.75 18.67
C GLY A 69 -1.42 -1.23 18.50
N LEU A 70 -0.53 -0.75 17.61
CA LEU A 70 -0.42 0.68 17.31
C LEU A 70 -1.74 1.20 16.73
N THR A 71 -2.27 2.31 17.27
CA THR A 71 -3.57 2.86 16.88
C THR A 71 -3.47 3.99 15.87
N SER A 72 -2.33 4.69 15.81
CA SER A 72 -2.06 5.76 14.85
C SER A 72 -0.56 5.90 14.56
N ALA A 73 -0.22 6.49 13.42
CA ALA A 73 1.17 6.76 13.05
C ALA A 73 1.30 8.11 12.35
N ILE A 74 2.42 8.80 12.58
CA ILE A 74 2.83 9.99 11.82
C ILE A 74 3.68 9.51 10.66
N VAL A 75 3.12 9.56 9.46
CA VAL A 75 3.75 9.05 8.23
C VAL A 75 3.52 9.98 7.05
N ASN A 76 4.42 9.96 6.07
CA ASN A 76 4.12 10.45 4.74
C ASN A 76 3.43 9.32 3.95
N VAL A 77 2.13 9.45 3.71
CA VAL A 77 1.32 8.40 3.04
C VAL A 77 1.86 8.03 1.66
N LYS A 78 2.49 8.99 0.96
CA LYS A 78 3.12 8.72 -0.35
C LYS A 78 4.35 7.80 -0.27
N HIS A 79 4.91 7.62 0.93
CA HIS A 79 6.08 6.77 1.18
C HIS A 79 5.70 5.47 1.92
N ILE A 80 4.42 5.11 1.90
CA ILE A 80 3.93 3.80 2.37
C ILE A 80 3.30 3.10 1.18
N ILE A 81 3.72 1.87 0.94
CA ILE A 81 3.23 1.03 -0.15
C ILE A 81 2.47 -0.19 0.40
N PRO A 82 1.46 -0.67 -0.33
CA PRO A 82 0.72 -1.88 0.05
C PRO A 82 1.64 -3.10 0.12
N LEU A 83 1.40 -4.00 1.08
CA LEU A 83 2.23 -5.18 1.30
C LEU A 83 2.26 -6.13 0.09
N ASN A 84 1.19 -6.19 -0.70
CA ASN A 84 1.11 -6.99 -1.91
C ASN A 84 2.06 -6.52 -3.03
N LYS A 85 2.59 -5.30 -2.93
CA LYS A 85 3.60 -4.76 -3.85
C LYS A 85 5.04 -4.98 -3.38
N ILE A 86 5.22 -5.55 -2.20
CA ILE A 86 6.52 -5.86 -1.63
C ILE A 86 6.82 -7.33 -1.90
N SER A 87 7.90 -7.61 -2.62
CA SER A 87 8.32 -8.97 -2.90
C SER A 87 8.65 -9.74 -1.62
N THR A 88 8.65 -11.06 -1.71
CA THR A 88 9.03 -11.92 -0.58
C THR A 88 10.48 -11.67 -0.15
N GLU A 89 11.34 -11.39 -1.10
CA GLU A 89 12.76 -11.10 -0.90
C GLU A 89 12.97 -9.75 -0.20
N ASP A 90 12.28 -8.70 -0.66
CA ASP A 90 12.33 -7.36 -0.03
C ASP A 90 11.78 -7.40 1.38
N ARG A 91 10.68 -8.14 1.57
CA ARG A 91 10.10 -8.35 2.89
C ARG A 91 11.07 -9.05 3.82
N ALA A 92 11.71 -10.14 3.35
CA ALA A 92 12.70 -10.87 4.16
C ALA A 92 13.90 -10.00 4.51
N ALA A 93 14.37 -9.13 3.59
CA ALA A 93 15.46 -8.19 3.88
C ALA A 93 15.06 -7.19 4.96
N CYS A 94 13.85 -6.62 4.89
CA CYS A 94 13.33 -5.72 5.91
C CYS A 94 13.14 -6.42 7.26
N ASP A 95 12.54 -7.62 7.28
CA ASP A 95 12.30 -8.38 8.50
C ASP A 95 13.62 -8.74 9.18
N ASN A 96 14.65 -9.18 8.42
CA ASN A 96 15.97 -9.47 8.98
C ASN A 96 16.59 -8.24 9.66
N LEU A 97 16.42 -7.04 9.09
CA LEU A 97 16.91 -5.80 9.68
C LEU A 97 16.10 -5.43 10.92
N ILE A 98 14.76 -5.46 10.87
CA ILE A 98 13.88 -5.11 11.99
C ILE A 98 14.11 -6.02 13.19
N PHE A 99 14.23 -7.33 12.96
CA PHE A 99 14.44 -8.33 14.01
C PHE A 99 15.92 -8.57 14.36
N ASN A 100 16.84 -7.79 13.80
CA ASN A 100 18.27 -7.90 14.00
C ASN A 100 18.79 -9.34 13.81
N ASN A 101 18.39 -10.00 12.73
CA ASN A 101 18.73 -11.40 12.46
C ASN A 101 20.10 -11.51 11.77
N HIS A 102 21.06 -12.13 12.46
CA HIS A 102 22.44 -12.30 12.00
C HIS A 102 22.74 -13.64 11.30
N GLU A 103 21.74 -14.46 11.00
CA GLU A 103 21.95 -15.78 10.39
C GLU A 103 22.75 -15.73 9.07
N LYS A 104 22.61 -14.63 8.30
CA LYS A 104 23.29 -14.42 7.02
C LYS A 104 24.35 -13.31 7.05
N GLY A 105 24.82 -12.93 8.21
CA GLY A 105 25.77 -11.83 8.42
C GLY A 105 25.13 -10.61 9.09
N ASP A 106 25.75 -9.43 8.95
CA ASP A 106 25.19 -8.20 9.50
C ASP A 106 23.93 -7.77 8.72
N PRO A 107 22.76 -7.68 9.39
CA PRO A 107 21.50 -7.43 8.70
C PRO A 107 21.43 -6.05 8.06
N LEU A 108 22.14 -5.04 8.58
CA LEU A 108 22.15 -3.70 7.98
C LEU A 108 22.93 -3.70 6.66
N PHE A 109 24.11 -4.33 6.61
CA PHE A 109 24.87 -4.43 5.38
C PHE A 109 24.12 -5.26 4.32
N ALA A 110 23.52 -6.38 4.71
CA ALA A 110 22.71 -7.20 3.81
C ALA A 110 21.50 -6.43 3.25
N PHE A 111 20.85 -5.62 4.07
CA PHE A 111 19.75 -4.75 3.66
C PHE A 111 20.20 -3.68 2.64
N ILE A 112 21.31 -2.99 2.94
CA ILE A 112 21.84 -1.95 2.02
C ILE A 112 22.26 -2.57 0.69
N GLU A 113 22.94 -3.72 0.70
CA GLU A 113 23.33 -4.44 -0.52
C GLU A 113 22.12 -4.85 -1.35
N HIS A 114 21.09 -5.42 -0.69
CA HIS A 114 19.85 -5.84 -1.35
C HIS A 114 19.19 -4.67 -2.09
N PHE A 115 18.95 -3.54 -1.42
CA PHE A 115 18.25 -2.40 -2.01
C PHE A 115 19.13 -1.58 -2.99
N SER A 116 20.45 -1.63 -2.92
CA SER A 116 21.31 -1.03 -3.94
C SER A 116 21.26 -1.78 -5.29
N THR A 117 20.91 -3.07 -5.28
CA THR A 117 20.72 -3.86 -6.51
C THR A 117 19.33 -3.70 -7.14
N VAL A 118 18.32 -3.32 -6.36
CA VAL A 118 16.95 -3.09 -6.84
C VAL A 118 16.88 -1.92 -7.83
N GLU A 119 17.73 -0.92 -7.70
CA GLU A 119 17.81 0.22 -8.66
C GLU A 119 18.06 -0.22 -10.10
N ALA A 120 18.84 -1.27 -10.32
CA ALA A 120 19.12 -1.79 -11.65
C ALA A 120 17.94 -2.54 -12.31
N GLN A 121 16.93 -2.93 -11.51
CA GLN A 121 15.74 -3.66 -11.99
C GLN A 121 14.58 -2.72 -12.36
N GLU A 122 14.53 -1.50 -11.82
CA GLU A 122 13.44 -0.54 -12.13
C GLU A 122 13.44 -0.06 -13.59
N GLU A 123 14.59 0.00 -14.25
CA GLU A 123 14.66 0.33 -15.70
C GLU A 123 13.98 -0.74 -16.57
N GLN A 124 13.91 -2.01 -16.13
CA GLN A 124 13.21 -3.09 -16.84
C GLN A 124 11.69 -3.02 -16.68
N THR A 125 11.19 -2.47 -15.57
CA THR A 125 9.74 -2.36 -15.33
C THR A 125 9.04 -1.35 -16.24
N ASP A 126 9.74 -0.33 -16.73
CA ASP A 126 9.17 0.62 -17.69
C ASP A 126 8.94 -0.01 -19.08
N GLU A 127 9.82 -0.91 -19.54
CA GLU A 127 9.63 -1.67 -20.77
C GLU A 127 8.48 -2.70 -20.63
N GLU A 128 8.37 -3.37 -19.49
CA GLU A 128 7.28 -4.29 -19.18
C GLU A 128 5.93 -3.58 -19.16
N TYR A 129 5.87 -2.40 -18.53
CA TYR A 129 4.66 -1.57 -18.54
C TYR A 129 4.26 -1.16 -19.95
N GLN A 130 5.20 -0.74 -20.81
CA GLN A 130 4.89 -0.35 -22.18
C GLN A 130 4.26 -1.51 -22.98
N ASN A 131 4.74 -2.74 -22.77
CA ASN A 131 4.28 -3.94 -23.47
C ASN A 131 3.07 -4.63 -22.82
N MET A 132 2.64 -4.19 -21.65
CA MET A 132 1.53 -4.79 -20.90
C MET A 132 0.19 -4.61 -21.64
N PRO A 133 -0.71 -5.61 -21.65
CA PRO A 133 -2.07 -5.47 -22.18
C PRO A 133 -2.84 -4.33 -21.54
N ALA A 134 -3.72 -3.67 -22.31
CA ALA A 134 -4.48 -2.51 -21.83
C ALA A 134 -5.34 -2.83 -20.58
N LEU A 135 -5.97 -4.01 -20.54
CA LEU A 135 -6.71 -4.50 -19.37
C LEU A 135 -5.84 -4.51 -18.11
N GLU A 136 -4.65 -5.11 -18.21
CA GLU A 136 -3.74 -5.24 -17.08
C GLU A 136 -3.22 -3.87 -16.62
N LYS A 137 -2.93 -2.95 -17.56
CA LYS A 137 -2.56 -1.55 -17.24
C LYS A 137 -3.67 -0.85 -16.45
N VAL A 138 -4.93 -0.97 -16.89
CA VAL A 138 -6.07 -0.35 -16.20
C VAL A 138 -6.24 -0.93 -14.81
N GLN A 139 -6.18 -2.24 -14.64
CA GLN A 139 -6.32 -2.89 -13.33
C GLN A 139 -5.16 -2.54 -12.39
N MET A 140 -3.92 -2.52 -12.91
CA MET A 140 -2.74 -2.14 -12.14
C MET A 140 -2.85 -0.70 -11.63
N LEU A 141 -3.13 0.26 -12.51
CA LEU A 141 -3.27 1.66 -12.12
C LEU A 141 -4.45 1.91 -11.17
N LEU A 142 -5.52 1.12 -11.29
CA LEU A 142 -6.64 1.14 -10.35
C LEU A 142 -6.20 0.63 -8.97
N MET A 143 -5.49 -0.49 -8.89
CA MET A 143 -4.97 -1.05 -7.63
C MET A 143 -3.97 -0.09 -6.96
N ASP A 144 -3.18 0.62 -7.78
CA ASP A 144 -2.22 1.63 -7.31
C ASP A 144 -2.90 2.91 -6.83
N GLY A 145 -4.18 3.09 -7.16
CA GLY A 145 -4.88 4.34 -6.93
C GLY A 145 -4.30 5.50 -7.75
N ASP A 146 -3.60 5.19 -8.85
CA ASP A 146 -2.94 6.17 -9.72
C ASP A 146 -3.93 6.79 -10.70
N LYS A 147 -4.71 7.72 -10.19
CA LYS A 147 -5.69 8.46 -10.97
C LYS A 147 -5.05 9.27 -12.10
N ASP A 148 -3.87 9.83 -11.87
CA ASP A 148 -3.21 10.74 -12.81
C ASP A 148 -2.75 10.03 -14.09
N ARG A 149 -2.39 8.74 -13.99
CA ARG A 149 -2.05 7.89 -15.14
C ARG A 149 -3.28 7.16 -15.70
N LEU A 150 -4.24 6.75 -14.86
CA LEU A 150 -5.41 5.99 -15.30
C LEU A 150 -6.37 6.82 -16.16
N LEU A 151 -6.65 8.07 -15.79
CA LEU A 151 -7.59 8.91 -16.53
C LEU A 151 -7.15 9.17 -17.98
N PRO A 152 -5.90 9.57 -18.28
CA PRO A 152 -5.44 9.70 -19.67
C PRO A 152 -5.49 8.38 -20.44
N LEU A 153 -5.14 7.27 -19.79
CA LEU A 153 -5.17 5.94 -20.42
C LEU A 153 -6.61 5.55 -20.84
N VAL A 154 -7.61 5.72 -19.98
CA VAL A 154 -8.98 5.35 -20.32
C VAL A 154 -9.60 6.32 -21.34
N GLU A 155 -9.17 7.60 -21.35
CA GLU A 155 -9.56 8.56 -22.37
C GLU A 155 -9.05 8.15 -23.77
N GLU A 156 -7.85 7.60 -23.85
CA GLU A 156 -7.32 7.02 -25.09
C GLU A 156 -8.07 5.73 -25.46
N LEU A 157 -8.24 4.81 -24.51
CA LEU A 157 -8.83 3.50 -24.73
C LEU A 157 -10.30 3.55 -25.17
N ARG A 158 -11.08 4.54 -24.74
CA ARG A 158 -12.51 4.68 -25.12
C ARG A 158 -12.74 4.81 -26.62
N HIS A 159 -11.71 5.14 -27.41
CA HIS A 159 -11.80 5.19 -28.87
C HIS A 159 -11.66 3.82 -29.54
N THR A 160 -11.13 2.83 -28.83
CA THR A 160 -10.85 1.49 -29.35
C THR A 160 -11.57 0.39 -28.58
N VAL A 161 -11.94 0.64 -27.34
CA VAL A 161 -12.65 -0.27 -26.45
C VAL A 161 -13.98 0.38 -26.03
N ASN A 162 -15.08 -0.40 -26.02
CA ASN A 162 -16.36 0.10 -25.54
C ASN A 162 -16.24 0.54 -24.07
N PRO A 163 -16.60 1.81 -23.71
CA PRO A 163 -16.59 2.29 -22.34
C PRO A 163 -17.34 1.41 -21.33
N GLU A 164 -18.42 0.73 -21.75
CA GLU A 164 -19.14 -0.21 -20.90
C GLU A 164 -18.25 -1.40 -20.48
N ILE A 165 -17.41 -1.92 -21.36
CA ILE A 165 -16.47 -3.00 -21.06
C ILE A 165 -15.43 -2.53 -20.06
N ILE A 166 -14.89 -1.30 -20.26
CA ILE A 166 -13.92 -0.73 -19.32
C ILE A 166 -14.52 -0.64 -17.92
N VAL A 167 -15.76 -0.14 -17.79
CA VAL A 167 -16.41 0.04 -16.48
C VAL A 167 -16.86 -1.29 -15.90
N ASN A 168 -17.65 -2.08 -16.65
CA ASN A 168 -18.37 -3.23 -16.11
C ASN A 168 -17.53 -4.50 -16.00
N GLU A 169 -16.45 -4.58 -16.75
CA GLU A 169 -15.56 -5.74 -16.71
C GLU A 169 -14.20 -5.36 -16.08
N TRP A 170 -13.47 -4.42 -16.67
CA TRP A 170 -12.09 -4.16 -16.26
C TRP A 170 -11.97 -3.50 -14.88
N LEU A 171 -12.76 -2.44 -14.62
CA LEU A 171 -12.72 -1.75 -13.32
C LEU A 171 -13.39 -2.56 -12.22
N ILE A 172 -14.52 -3.23 -12.51
CA ILE A 172 -15.21 -4.06 -11.51
C ILE A 172 -14.34 -5.27 -11.13
N ASP A 173 -13.73 -5.95 -12.10
CA ASP A 173 -12.84 -7.06 -11.79
C ASP A 173 -11.58 -6.60 -11.04
N GLY A 174 -11.03 -5.44 -11.38
CA GLY A 174 -9.96 -4.81 -10.59
C GLY A 174 -10.36 -4.57 -9.14
N MET A 175 -11.58 -4.08 -8.88
CA MET A 175 -12.09 -3.89 -7.51
C MET A 175 -12.34 -5.20 -6.77
N LYS A 176 -12.70 -6.28 -7.46
CA LYS A 176 -12.79 -7.61 -6.84
C LYS A 176 -11.43 -8.09 -6.33
N ILE A 177 -10.38 -7.93 -7.16
CA ILE A 177 -8.99 -8.25 -6.77
C ILE A 177 -8.59 -7.44 -5.52
N ILE A 178 -8.89 -6.13 -5.51
CA ILE A 178 -8.63 -5.26 -4.35
C ILE A 178 -9.37 -5.75 -3.11
N GLY A 179 -10.63 -6.18 -3.25
CA GLY A 179 -11.41 -6.77 -2.16
C GLY A 179 -10.80 -8.05 -1.60
N GLU A 180 -10.27 -8.92 -2.45
CA GLU A 180 -9.56 -10.14 -2.04
C GLU A 180 -8.24 -9.82 -1.32
N LEU A 181 -7.46 -8.86 -1.83
CA LEU A 181 -6.23 -8.39 -1.20
C LEU A 181 -6.51 -7.77 0.18
N PHE A 182 -7.57 -7.00 0.32
CA PHE A 182 -8.00 -6.44 1.59
C PHE A 182 -8.46 -7.55 2.56
N GLY A 183 -9.31 -8.46 2.11
CA GLY A 183 -9.80 -9.58 2.92
C GLY A 183 -8.70 -10.53 3.41
N SER A 184 -7.62 -10.68 2.65
CA SER A 184 -6.43 -11.45 3.03
C SER A 184 -5.41 -10.67 3.87
N GLY A 185 -5.64 -9.37 4.12
CA GLY A 185 -4.73 -8.50 4.86
C GLY A 185 -3.47 -8.08 4.08
N GLN A 186 -3.44 -8.31 2.77
CA GLN A 186 -2.33 -7.92 1.89
C GLN A 186 -2.44 -6.45 1.43
N MET A 187 -3.62 -5.85 1.56
CA MET A 187 -3.85 -4.43 1.28
C MET A 187 -4.57 -3.79 2.47
N GLN A 188 -4.10 -2.64 2.93
CA GLN A 188 -4.70 -1.91 4.04
C GLN A 188 -5.80 -0.96 3.54
N LEU A 189 -6.77 -0.64 4.43
CA LEU A 189 -7.94 0.18 4.12
C LEU A 189 -7.66 1.50 3.39
N PRO A 190 -6.63 2.30 3.73
CA PRO A 190 -6.34 3.55 3.02
C PRO A 190 -6.12 3.36 1.52
N PHE A 191 -5.48 2.27 1.11
CA PHE A 191 -5.23 1.97 -0.31
C PHE A 191 -6.50 1.53 -1.03
N VAL A 192 -7.37 0.78 -0.35
CA VAL A 192 -8.70 0.42 -0.88
C VAL A 192 -9.53 1.68 -1.15
N LEU A 193 -9.51 2.64 -0.22
CA LEU A 193 -10.22 3.92 -0.38
C LEU A 193 -9.63 4.74 -1.53
N GLN A 194 -8.31 4.77 -1.68
CA GLN A 194 -7.65 5.45 -2.80
C GLN A 194 -8.03 4.82 -4.16
N SER A 195 -8.06 3.49 -4.23
CA SER A 195 -8.52 2.77 -5.42
C SER A 195 -10.00 3.04 -5.72
N ALA A 196 -10.85 3.10 -4.70
CA ALA A 196 -12.27 3.43 -4.86
C ALA A 196 -12.49 4.86 -5.37
N GLU A 197 -11.72 5.84 -4.88
CA GLU A 197 -11.75 7.22 -5.41
C GLU A 197 -11.27 7.26 -6.87
N THR A 198 -10.24 6.50 -7.21
CA THR A 198 -9.72 6.39 -8.57
C THR A 198 -10.75 5.75 -9.50
N MET A 199 -11.41 4.67 -9.08
CA MET A 199 -12.51 4.07 -9.82
C MET A 199 -13.64 5.07 -10.06
N LYS A 200 -14.10 5.77 -9.01
CA LYS A 200 -15.14 6.78 -9.12
C LYS A 200 -14.79 7.86 -10.15
N ALA A 201 -13.58 8.43 -10.06
CA ALA A 201 -13.12 9.44 -11.01
C ALA A 201 -13.10 8.92 -12.46
N THR A 202 -12.69 7.66 -12.65
CA THR A 202 -12.64 7.00 -13.96
C THR A 202 -14.03 6.77 -14.52
N VAL A 203 -14.98 6.30 -13.71
CA VAL A 203 -16.39 6.14 -14.11
C VAL A 203 -17.02 7.49 -14.44
N ASP A 204 -16.77 8.53 -13.65
CA ASP A 204 -17.27 9.89 -13.91
C ASP A 204 -16.73 10.43 -15.25
N ALA A 205 -15.46 10.17 -15.59
CA ALA A 205 -14.88 10.55 -16.88
C ALA A 205 -15.48 9.79 -18.07
N LEU A 206 -15.82 8.52 -17.90
CA LEU A 206 -16.42 7.68 -18.95
C LEU A 206 -17.94 7.84 -19.06
N ASN A 207 -18.63 8.36 -18.04
CA ASN A 207 -20.08 8.49 -17.96
C ASN A 207 -20.74 9.19 -19.18
N PRO A 208 -20.15 10.28 -19.77
CA PRO A 208 -20.72 10.90 -20.97
C PRO A 208 -20.78 9.98 -22.19
N TYR A 209 -19.99 8.91 -22.20
CA TYR A 209 -19.84 7.96 -23.32
C TYR A 209 -20.56 6.64 -23.08
N LEU A 210 -21.15 6.46 -21.88
CA LEU A 210 -21.97 5.30 -21.57
C LEU A 210 -23.37 5.48 -22.18
N PRO A 211 -24.02 4.40 -22.65
CA PRO A 211 -25.37 4.47 -23.18
C PRO A 211 -26.31 4.93 -22.06
N LYS A 212 -27.08 5.98 -22.35
CA LYS A 212 -28.15 6.41 -21.45
C LYS A 212 -29.24 5.35 -21.46
N GLN A 213 -29.40 4.66 -20.33
CA GLN A 213 -30.55 3.77 -20.18
C GLN A 213 -31.84 4.62 -20.09
N GLU A 214 -32.58 4.68 -21.16
CA GLU A 214 -33.93 5.29 -21.20
C GLU A 214 -35.02 4.37 -20.60
N LYS A 215 -34.64 3.31 -19.93
CA LYS A 215 -35.61 2.41 -19.28
C LYS A 215 -36.01 2.98 -17.92
N GLU A 216 -37.28 3.34 -17.77
CA GLU A 216 -37.90 3.43 -16.45
C GLU A 216 -37.66 2.10 -15.72
N SER A 217 -36.82 2.14 -14.70
CA SER A 217 -36.57 0.97 -13.86
C SER A 217 -37.82 0.71 -13.03
N GLU A 218 -38.44 -0.46 -13.20
CA GLU A 218 -39.56 -0.89 -12.37
C GLU A 218 -39.14 -1.16 -10.91
N THR A 219 -37.82 -1.20 -10.65
CA THR A 219 -37.25 -1.52 -9.36
C THR A 219 -36.30 -0.42 -8.90
N THR A 220 -36.53 0.12 -7.71
CA THR A 220 -35.64 1.08 -7.05
C THR A 220 -34.83 0.37 -5.98
N LEU A 221 -33.50 0.41 -6.10
CA LEU A 221 -32.58 -0.04 -5.06
C LEU A 221 -32.07 1.18 -4.28
N ILE A 222 -32.28 1.18 -2.96
CA ILE A 222 -31.77 2.20 -2.05
C ILE A 222 -30.58 1.60 -1.31
N ILE A 223 -29.40 2.22 -1.49
CA ILE A 223 -28.19 1.84 -0.77
C ILE A 223 -27.83 2.98 0.17
N GLY A 224 -27.55 2.65 1.43
CA GLY A 224 -27.12 3.64 2.42
C GLY A 224 -26.32 2.97 3.51
N THR A 225 -25.45 3.75 4.17
CA THR A 225 -24.72 3.32 5.37
C THR A 225 -25.55 3.62 6.62
N VAL A 226 -25.43 2.77 7.64
CA VAL A 226 -26.01 3.02 8.95
C VAL A 226 -24.98 3.66 9.87
N LYS A 227 -25.45 4.34 10.94
CA LYS A 227 -24.54 4.98 11.90
C LYS A 227 -23.61 3.95 12.54
N GLY A 228 -22.31 4.10 12.33
CA GLY A 228 -21.28 3.19 12.83
C GLY A 228 -20.74 2.19 11.79
N ASP A 229 -21.26 2.22 10.57
CA ASP A 229 -20.68 1.55 9.40
C ASP A 229 -19.65 2.49 8.75
N VAL A 230 -18.47 1.94 8.40
CA VAL A 230 -17.35 2.71 7.84
C VAL A 230 -17.19 2.36 6.37
#